data_a0890e9f19b0cb2bbb099d54bc1569bd
#
_entry.id   a0890e9f19b0cb2bbb099d54bc1569bd
#
_cell.length_a   1.000
_cell.length_b   1.000
_cell.length_c   1.000
_cell.angle_alpha   90.00
_cell.angle_beta   90.00
_cell.angle_gamma   90.00
#
_symmetry.space_group_name_H-M   'P 1'
#
loop_
_entity.id
_entity.type
_entity.pdbx_description
1 polymer ?
#
loop_
_entity_poly.entity_id
_entity_poly.type
_entity_poly.pdbx_seq_one_letter_code
_entity_poly.pdbx_strand_id
1 'polypeptide(L)'
;MNFFMPANCMTIFPFQSFQTYSQNSIWQSQKEQEVPKLIDSLVIRSVKNDSSVETLNKEETSKKTSRTIINGIEYNAQKGQALADRILAGLPEYRNYPLCAKFVKEAIRDVGLGPYINGNGEYCKYILRANPNFKETKVKGEDFKNLPAGCIIVYDKYDAGYGKDGHVEITLGDGRACSDVITEEIEPSKYVYVFVPV
;
A
#
# COMPACT_ATOMS: atom_id res chain seq x y z
N MET A 1 42.50 10.65 57.94
CA MET A 1 42.94 10.06 56.68
C MET A 1 42.22 10.74 55.55
N ASN A 2 42.92 11.65 54.87
CA ASN A 2 42.37 12.41 53.74
C ASN A 2 42.66 11.63 52.45
N PHE A 3 41.58 11.26 51.67
CA PHE A 3 41.75 10.75 50.34
C PHE A 3 41.49 11.91 49.33
N PHE A 4 42.56 12.32 48.69
CA PHE A 4 42.58 13.21 47.55
C PHE A 4 42.01 12.48 46.33
N MET A 5 41.02 13.12 45.65
CA MET A 5 40.64 12.75 44.29
C MET A 5 41.41 13.62 43.30
N PRO A 6 42.00 13.06 42.24
CA PRO A 6 42.59 13.88 41.19
C PRO A 6 41.52 14.33 40.21
N ALA A 7 41.65 15.62 39.85
CA ALA A 7 40.83 16.31 38.85
C ALA A 7 41.25 15.96 37.39
N ASN A 8 40.28 15.99 36.52
CA ASN A 8 40.35 16.38 35.12
C ASN A 8 41.19 15.56 34.12
N CYS A 9 40.46 14.93 33.22
CA CYS A 9 40.82 14.91 31.80
C CYS A 9 39.58 15.21 30.95
N MET A 10 39.34 16.48 30.65
CA MET A 10 38.42 16.90 29.61
C MET A 10 39.13 16.71 28.26
N THR A 11 38.75 15.64 27.55
CA THR A 11 39.16 15.47 26.15
C THR A 11 38.13 16.20 25.28
N ILE A 12 38.53 17.34 24.76
CA ILE A 12 37.76 18.14 23.78
C ILE A 12 37.91 17.43 22.43
N PHE A 13 36.83 16.81 21.91
CA PHE A 13 36.77 16.34 20.53
C PHE A 13 36.48 17.53 19.60
N PRO A 14 37.22 17.69 18.51
CA PRO A 14 36.94 18.74 17.54
C PRO A 14 35.63 18.43 16.79
N PHE A 15 34.80 19.46 16.71
CA PHE A 15 33.57 19.50 15.94
C PHE A 15 33.91 19.41 14.45
N GLN A 16 33.71 18.22 13.85
CA GLN A 16 33.79 18.08 12.40
C GLN A 16 32.48 18.57 11.77
N SER A 17 32.64 19.65 11.01
CA SER A 17 31.61 20.22 10.16
C SER A 17 31.09 19.19 9.14
N PHE A 18 29.84 18.79 9.28
CA PHE A 18 29.14 18.02 8.24
C PHE A 18 28.89 18.93 7.04
N GLN A 19 29.62 18.67 5.96
CA GLN A 19 29.30 19.20 4.64
C GLN A 19 28.00 18.57 4.17
N THR A 20 26.97 19.38 3.99
CA THR A 20 25.73 19.02 3.31
C THR A 20 26.04 18.77 1.84
N TYR A 21 26.09 17.51 1.44
CA TYR A 21 26.07 17.11 0.04
C TYR A 21 24.68 17.39 -0.55
N SER A 22 24.62 18.40 -1.41
CA SER A 22 23.46 18.70 -2.24
C SER A 22 23.23 17.56 -3.24
N GLN A 23 22.19 16.74 -3.04
CA GLN A 23 21.77 15.68 -3.97
C GLN A 23 20.83 16.23 -5.07
N ASN A 24 21.18 17.32 -5.71
CA ASN A 24 20.34 17.91 -6.76
C ASN A 24 20.92 17.80 -8.20
N SER A 25 21.85 16.88 -8.48
CA SER A 25 22.47 16.82 -9.81
C SER A 25 22.37 15.47 -10.58
N ILE A 26 21.58 14.50 -10.12
CA ILE A 26 21.48 13.18 -10.80
C ILE A 26 20.14 12.97 -11.53
N TRP A 27 19.14 13.85 -11.36
CA TRP A 27 17.79 13.65 -11.92
C TRP A 27 17.50 14.39 -13.23
N GLN A 28 18.51 15.01 -13.89
CA GLN A 28 18.27 15.78 -15.12
C GLN A 28 18.83 15.16 -16.41
N SER A 29 19.32 13.91 -16.42
CA SER A 29 19.88 13.33 -17.63
C SER A 29 19.18 12.08 -18.18
N GLN A 30 17.92 11.84 -17.83
CA GLN A 30 17.12 10.76 -18.44
C GLN A 30 15.73 11.23 -18.87
N LYS A 31 15.66 12.35 -19.58
CA LYS A 31 14.52 12.68 -20.44
C LYS A 31 15.06 12.91 -21.83
N GLU A 32 14.94 11.91 -22.67
CA GLU A 32 14.89 11.89 -24.12
C GLU A 32 15.35 10.52 -24.61
N GLN A 33 14.46 9.53 -24.50
CA GLN A 33 14.47 8.41 -25.44
C GLN A 33 13.15 8.45 -26.18
N GLU A 34 13.29 8.79 -27.46
CA GLU A 34 12.21 8.87 -28.44
C GLU A 34 11.49 7.52 -28.57
N VAL A 35 10.16 7.56 -28.40
CA VAL A 35 9.29 6.44 -28.76
C VAL A 35 9.19 6.39 -30.28
N PRO A 36 9.51 5.27 -30.96
CA PRO A 36 9.34 5.18 -32.40
C PRO A 36 7.85 5.27 -32.77
N LYS A 37 7.50 6.25 -33.58
CA LYS A 37 6.21 6.32 -34.24
C LYS A 37 6.08 5.16 -35.22
N LEU A 38 5.30 4.16 -34.86
CA LEU A 38 4.83 3.10 -35.74
C LEU A 38 3.32 3.29 -35.94
N ILE A 39 2.98 4.31 -36.74
CA ILE A 39 1.65 4.45 -37.34
C ILE A 39 1.91 4.82 -38.79
N ASP A 40 1.96 3.82 -39.65
CA ASP A 40 1.62 3.96 -41.07
C ASP A 40 1.46 2.54 -41.64
N SER A 41 0.23 2.24 -41.91
CA SER A 41 -0.31 1.41 -43.01
C SER A 41 -1.53 0.61 -42.57
N LEU A 42 -2.66 1.32 -42.41
CA LEU A 42 -3.96 0.69 -42.56
C LEU A 42 -4.59 1.25 -43.83
N VAL A 43 -4.34 0.49 -44.89
CA VAL A 43 -4.98 0.71 -46.21
C VAL A 43 -6.49 0.48 -46.04
N ILE A 44 -7.26 1.57 -46.10
CA ILE A 44 -8.70 1.51 -46.22
C ILE A 44 -9.05 1.04 -47.64
N ARG A 45 -9.41 -0.22 -47.80
CA ARG A 45 -10.11 -0.68 -49.00
C ARG A 45 -11.58 -0.40 -48.84
N SER A 46 -12.04 0.62 -49.53
CA SER A 46 -13.46 0.92 -49.77
C SER A 46 -14.05 -0.22 -50.59
N VAL A 47 -15.00 -0.98 -50.03
CA VAL A 47 -15.92 -1.82 -50.79
C VAL A 47 -17.30 -1.21 -50.65
N LYS A 48 -17.83 -0.75 -51.79
CA LYS A 48 -19.21 -0.33 -51.96
C LYS A 48 -20.10 -1.58 -52.11
N ASN A 49 -21.33 -1.43 -51.62
CA ASN A 49 -22.58 -2.15 -51.86
C ASN A 49 -22.97 -3.07 -50.67
N ASP A 50 -24.18 -3.09 -50.15
CA ASP A 50 -25.50 -2.76 -50.65
C ASP A 50 -26.45 -2.74 -49.44
N SER A 51 -27.60 -2.10 -49.61
CA SER A 51 -28.68 -1.91 -48.67
C SER A 51 -29.14 -3.16 -47.92
N SER A 52 -29.11 -3.13 -46.56
CA SER A 52 -30.19 -3.65 -45.71
C SER A 52 -30.08 -2.99 -44.33
N VAL A 53 -31.14 -2.29 -43.95
CA VAL A 53 -31.32 -1.66 -42.65
C VAL A 53 -31.58 -2.78 -41.62
N GLU A 54 -30.58 -3.19 -40.90
CA GLU A 54 -30.77 -3.92 -39.65
C GLU A 54 -30.56 -2.98 -38.49
N THR A 55 -31.65 -2.73 -37.80
CA THR A 55 -31.73 -2.02 -36.53
C THR A 55 -30.89 -2.75 -35.49
N LEU A 56 -29.63 -2.37 -35.32
CA LEU A 56 -28.82 -2.85 -34.21
C LEU A 56 -29.36 -2.23 -32.93
N ASN A 57 -30.15 -3.02 -32.21
CA ASN A 57 -30.47 -2.81 -30.83
C ASN A 57 -29.16 -2.71 -30.06
N LYS A 58 -28.82 -1.51 -29.63
CA LYS A 58 -27.76 -1.25 -28.69
C LYS A 58 -28.19 -1.81 -27.33
N GLU A 59 -27.89 -3.07 -27.08
CA GLU A 59 -27.94 -3.63 -25.74
C GLU A 59 -26.91 -2.89 -24.90
N GLU A 60 -27.37 -1.85 -24.24
CA GLU A 60 -26.68 -1.33 -23.06
C GLU A 60 -26.73 -2.42 -22.01
N THR A 61 -25.73 -3.30 -21.99
CA THR A 61 -25.45 -4.18 -20.84
C THR A 61 -25.12 -3.27 -19.66
N SER A 62 -26.16 -2.88 -18.95
CA SER A 62 -26.08 -2.31 -17.62
C SER A 62 -25.33 -3.31 -16.75
N LYS A 63 -24.02 -3.12 -16.64
CA LYS A 63 -23.16 -3.87 -15.74
C LYS A 63 -23.60 -3.53 -14.33
N LYS A 64 -24.55 -4.32 -13.79
CA LYS A 64 -25.02 -4.22 -12.42
C LYS A 64 -23.82 -4.50 -11.54
N THR A 65 -23.11 -3.44 -11.14
CA THR A 65 -21.97 -3.53 -10.22
C THR A 65 -22.53 -4.00 -8.90
N SER A 66 -22.33 -5.28 -8.58
CA SER A 66 -22.73 -5.82 -7.28
C SER A 66 -21.89 -5.11 -6.23
N ARG A 67 -22.55 -4.35 -5.35
CA ARG A 67 -21.90 -3.68 -4.23
C ARG A 67 -21.53 -4.73 -3.20
N THR A 68 -20.26 -4.82 -2.89
CA THR A 68 -19.77 -5.68 -1.80
C THR A 68 -19.92 -4.94 -0.49
N ILE A 69 -20.63 -5.55 0.48
CA ILE A 69 -20.84 -4.99 1.82
C ILE A 69 -20.13 -5.88 2.83
N ILE A 70 -19.25 -5.30 3.63
CA ILE A 70 -18.51 -5.97 4.70
C ILE A 70 -19.02 -5.44 6.04
N ASN A 71 -19.74 -6.23 6.79
CA ASN A 71 -20.33 -5.84 8.09
C ASN A 71 -21.06 -4.47 8.04
N GLY A 72 -21.84 -4.23 6.99
CA GLY A 72 -22.58 -2.98 6.79
C GLY A 72 -21.78 -1.83 6.19
N ILE A 73 -20.50 -2.03 5.88
CA ILE A 73 -19.62 -1.06 5.22
C ILE A 73 -19.61 -1.34 3.72
N GLU A 74 -19.94 -0.35 2.90
CA GLU A 74 -19.81 -0.44 1.45
C GLU A 74 -18.33 -0.40 1.06
N TYR A 75 -17.84 -1.51 0.53
CA TYR A 75 -16.46 -1.67 0.09
C TYR A 75 -16.24 -1.03 -1.29
N ASN A 76 -15.20 -0.23 -1.41
CA ASN A 76 -14.77 0.36 -2.68
C ASN A 76 -13.75 -0.55 -3.39
N ALA A 77 -14.22 -1.34 -4.34
CA ALA A 77 -13.40 -2.32 -5.04
C ALA A 77 -12.25 -1.67 -5.84
N GLN A 78 -12.44 -0.48 -6.40
CA GLN A 78 -11.40 0.20 -7.16
C GLN A 78 -10.25 0.65 -6.26
N LYS A 79 -10.55 1.24 -5.11
CA LYS A 79 -9.55 1.63 -4.11
C LYS A 79 -8.84 0.39 -3.55
N GLY A 80 -9.60 -0.65 -3.25
CA GLY A 80 -9.05 -1.91 -2.74
C GLY A 80 -8.08 -2.55 -3.71
N GLN A 81 -8.44 -2.69 -4.97
CA GLN A 81 -7.57 -3.28 -5.98
C GLN A 81 -6.31 -2.43 -6.19
N ALA A 82 -6.44 -1.11 -6.26
CA ALA A 82 -5.28 -0.22 -6.40
C ALA A 82 -4.29 -0.37 -5.25
N LEU A 83 -4.77 -0.55 -4.01
CA LEU A 83 -3.90 -0.81 -2.85
C LEU A 83 -3.17 -2.15 -2.96
N ALA A 84 -3.90 -3.22 -3.32
CA ALA A 84 -3.31 -4.55 -3.47
C ALA A 84 -2.27 -4.59 -4.60
N ASP A 85 -2.56 -3.99 -5.74
CA ASP A 85 -1.62 -3.90 -6.86
C ASP A 85 -0.37 -3.09 -6.48
N ARG A 86 -0.57 -1.95 -5.78
CA ARG A 86 0.54 -1.09 -5.39
C ARG A 86 1.46 -1.73 -4.35
N ILE A 87 0.92 -2.45 -3.35
CA ILE A 87 1.75 -3.11 -2.34
C ILE A 87 2.57 -4.24 -2.97
N LEU A 88 1.99 -5.04 -3.87
CA LEU A 88 2.70 -6.08 -4.61
C LEU A 88 3.82 -5.52 -5.49
N ALA A 89 3.54 -4.45 -6.23
CA ALA A 89 4.53 -3.77 -7.07
C ALA A 89 5.66 -3.11 -6.27
N GLY A 90 5.45 -2.88 -4.97
CA GLY A 90 6.43 -2.26 -4.08
C GLY A 90 7.27 -3.24 -3.28
N LEU A 91 7.09 -4.56 -3.45
CA LEU A 91 7.86 -5.55 -2.71
C LEU A 91 9.36 -5.37 -2.92
N PRO A 92 10.16 -5.35 -1.84
CA PRO A 92 11.59 -5.25 -1.96
C PRO A 92 12.19 -6.59 -2.46
N GLU A 93 13.18 -6.52 -3.33
CA GLU A 93 13.94 -7.70 -3.77
C GLU A 93 14.67 -8.37 -2.60
N TYR A 94 15.11 -7.57 -1.63
CA TYR A 94 15.81 -8.03 -0.45
C TYR A 94 15.38 -7.28 0.82
N ARG A 95 15.15 -8.01 1.91
CA ARG A 95 14.71 -7.47 3.20
C ARG A 95 15.75 -7.70 4.29
N ASN A 96 16.30 -6.61 4.86
CA ASN A 96 17.25 -6.66 5.96
C ASN A 96 16.57 -6.66 7.34
N TYR A 97 15.40 -6.01 7.46
CA TYR A 97 14.63 -5.88 8.69
C TYR A 97 13.15 -5.58 8.38
N PRO A 98 12.23 -5.83 9.33
CA PRO A 98 10.81 -5.62 9.10
C PRO A 98 10.46 -4.15 8.83
N LEU A 99 9.74 -3.90 7.74
CA LEU A 99 9.32 -2.57 7.29
C LEU A 99 7.81 -2.50 6.96
N CYS A 100 7.01 -3.41 7.49
CA CYS A 100 5.58 -3.54 7.17
C CYS A 100 4.85 -2.19 7.13
N ALA A 101 4.97 -1.40 8.19
CA ALA A 101 4.31 -0.10 8.29
C ALA A 101 4.79 0.92 7.25
N LYS A 102 6.05 0.86 6.82
CA LYS A 102 6.56 1.73 5.76
C LYS A 102 5.88 1.42 4.43
N PHE A 103 5.89 0.16 4.01
CA PHE A 103 5.36 -0.25 2.71
C PHE A 103 3.84 -0.03 2.61
N VAL A 104 3.08 -0.34 3.66
CA VAL A 104 1.64 -0.08 3.70
C VAL A 104 1.33 1.42 3.59
N LYS A 105 2.05 2.26 4.33
CA LYS A 105 1.85 3.73 4.28
C LYS A 105 2.29 4.33 2.94
N GLU A 106 3.33 3.80 2.32
CA GLU A 106 3.73 4.17 0.97
C GLU A 106 2.65 3.78 -0.04
N ALA A 107 2.08 2.57 0.05
CA ALA A 107 0.99 2.15 -0.81
C ALA A 107 -0.23 3.08 -0.69
N ILE A 108 -0.65 3.42 0.53
CA ILE A 108 -1.77 4.36 0.78
C ILE A 108 -1.50 5.73 0.13
N ARG A 109 -0.30 6.28 0.31
CA ARG A 109 0.09 7.57 -0.28
C ARG A 109 0.11 7.50 -1.81
N ASP A 110 0.70 6.47 -2.36
CA ASP A 110 0.97 6.37 -3.80
C ASP A 110 -0.30 6.14 -4.62
N VAL A 111 -1.33 5.55 -4.02
CA VAL A 111 -2.66 5.44 -4.64
C VAL A 111 -3.59 6.62 -4.30
N GLY A 112 -3.08 7.65 -3.62
CA GLY A 112 -3.82 8.88 -3.32
C GLY A 112 -4.88 8.74 -2.21
N LEU A 113 -4.80 7.70 -1.36
CA LEU A 113 -5.77 7.47 -0.29
C LEU A 113 -5.38 8.10 1.05
N GLY A 114 -4.28 8.85 1.12
CA GLY A 114 -3.88 9.59 2.30
C GLY A 114 -2.39 9.93 2.31
N PRO A 115 -1.95 10.84 3.19
CA PRO A 115 -0.54 11.19 3.33
C PRO A 115 0.24 10.08 4.03
N TYR A 116 1.56 10.05 3.81
CA TYR A 116 2.46 9.24 4.61
C TYR A 116 2.61 9.84 6.01
N ILE A 117 2.19 9.11 7.04
CA ILE A 117 2.29 9.52 8.44
C ILE A 117 3.23 8.58 9.19
N ASN A 118 4.21 9.11 9.94
CA ASN A 118 5.12 8.30 10.73
C ASN A 118 4.41 7.48 11.80
N GLY A 119 4.90 6.27 12.07
CA GLY A 119 4.37 5.33 13.05
C GLY A 119 4.78 3.90 12.72
N ASN A 120 4.78 3.04 13.74
CA ASN A 120 5.02 1.59 13.59
C ASN A 120 3.74 0.84 13.14
N GLY A 121 3.80 -0.50 13.10
CA GLY A 121 2.68 -1.34 12.67
C GLY A 121 1.42 -1.10 13.51
N GLU A 122 1.52 -1.20 14.83
CA GLU A 122 0.41 -0.96 15.76
C GLU A 122 -0.19 0.46 15.61
N TYR A 123 0.65 1.47 15.40
CA TYR A 123 0.21 2.86 15.29
C TYR A 123 -0.64 3.11 14.04
N CYS A 124 -0.54 2.26 13.02
CA CYS A 124 -1.34 2.38 11.80
C CYS A 124 -2.85 2.38 12.08
N LYS A 125 -3.33 1.72 13.14
CA LYS A 125 -4.75 1.77 13.52
C LYS A 125 -5.26 3.18 13.80
N TYR A 126 -4.45 4.04 14.43
CA TYR A 126 -4.83 5.43 14.69
C TYR A 126 -4.79 6.29 13.44
N ILE A 127 -3.80 6.06 12.57
CA ILE A 127 -3.70 6.72 11.26
C ILE A 127 -4.93 6.40 10.40
N LEU A 128 -5.31 5.12 10.34
CA LEU A 128 -6.43 4.66 9.53
C LEU A 128 -7.80 5.11 10.09
N ARG A 129 -7.97 5.17 11.42
CA ARG A 129 -9.18 5.73 12.05
C ARG A 129 -9.40 7.20 11.71
N ALA A 130 -8.31 7.97 11.58
CA ALA A 130 -8.37 9.39 11.22
C ALA A 130 -8.52 9.61 9.70
N ASN A 131 -8.42 8.57 8.87
CA ASN A 131 -8.44 8.66 7.42
C ASN A 131 -9.85 8.37 6.87
N PRO A 132 -10.53 9.35 6.22
CA PRO A 132 -11.90 9.18 5.73
C PRO A 132 -12.07 8.14 4.62
N ASN A 133 -10.97 7.71 3.99
CA ASN A 133 -10.98 6.68 2.95
C ASN A 133 -11.10 5.26 3.50
N PHE A 134 -11.08 5.09 4.83
CA PHE A 134 -11.16 3.79 5.47
C PHE A 134 -12.20 3.78 6.58
N LYS A 135 -12.86 2.64 6.77
CA LYS A 135 -13.73 2.38 7.91
C LYS A 135 -13.31 1.12 8.65
N GLU A 136 -13.18 1.25 9.97
CA GLU A 136 -12.84 0.12 10.83
C GLU A 136 -14.04 -0.83 10.96
N THR A 137 -13.75 -2.13 10.94
CA THR A 137 -14.70 -3.19 11.21
C THR A 137 -14.05 -4.31 12.02
N LYS A 138 -14.88 -5.20 12.57
CA LYS A 138 -14.44 -6.42 13.23
C LYS A 138 -14.76 -7.59 12.35
N VAL A 139 -13.78 -8.48 12.16
CA VAL A 139 -13.90 -9.69 11.36
C VAL A 139 -13.64 -10.89 12.28
N LYS A 140 -14.39 -11.97 12.11
CA LYS A 140 -14.13 -13.21 12.83
C LYS A 140 -12.95 -13.94 12.21
N GLY A 141 -12.23 -14.75 12.99
CA GLY A 141 -11.01 -15.41 12.55
C GLY A 141 -11.14 -16.18 11.24
N GLU A 142 -12.19 -16.94 11.07
CA GLU A 142 -12.47 -17.73 9.85
C GLU A 142 -12.78 -16.88 8.61
N ASP A 143 -13.23 -15.64 8.79
CA ASP A 143 -13.61 -14.73 7.71
C ASP A 143 -12.43 -13.90 7.16
N PHE A 144 -11.26 -13.93 7.80
CA PHE A 144 -10.09 -13.17 7.34
C PHE A 144 -9.67 -13.55 5.92
N LYS A 145 -9.69 -14.83 5.60
CA LYS A 145 -9.37 -15.36 4.27
C LYS A 145 -10.34 -14.92 3.16
N ASN A 146 -11.54 -14.45 3.55
CA ASN A 146 -12.58 -14.01 2.63
C ASN A 146 -12.58 -12.50 2.43
N LEU A 147 -11.66 -11.77 3.08
CA LEU A 147 -11.55 -10.32 2.89
C LEU A 147 -11.17 -9.99 1.44
N PRO A 148 -11.86 -9.04 0.80
CA PRO A 148 -11.50 -8.59 -0.54
C PRO A 148 -10.15 -7.89 -0.53
N ALA A 149 -9.59 -7.68 -1.72
CA ALA A 149 -8.31 -6.98 -1.89
C ALA A 149 -8.31 -5.58 -1.28
N GLY A 150 -7.19 -5.15 -0.71
CA GLY A 150 -6.98 -3.81 -0.21
C GLY A 150 -7.61 -3.48 1.14
N CYS A 151 -8.21 -4.43 1.85
CA CYS A 151 -8.47 -4.26 3.27
C CYS A 151 -7.13 -4.20 4.02
N ILE A 152 -7.03 -3.35 5.04
CA ILE A 152 -5.82 -3.22 5.84
C ILE A 152 -6.03 -3.88 7.18
N ILE A 153 -5.15 -4.81 7.54
CA ILE A 153 -5.15 -5.53 8.81
C ILE A 153 -4.05 -4.96 9.69
N VAL A 154 -4.39 -4.60 10.93
CA VAL A 154 -3.43 -4.09 11.90
C VAL A 154 -3.48 -4.99 13.14
N TYR A 155 -2.35 -5.55 13.51
CA TYR A 155 -2.14 -6.34 14.72
C TYR A 155 -1.51 -5.50 15.81
N ASP A 156 -2.02 -5.64 17.03
CA ASP A 156 -1.41 -5.00 18.19
C ASP A 156 -0.03 -5.58 18.51
N LYS A 157 0.71 -4.85 19.34
CA LYS A 157 1.99 -5.35 19.87
C LYS A 157 1.79 -6.67 20.61
N TYR A 158 2.72 -7.58 20.39
CA TYR A 158 2.75 -8.91 20.99
C TYR A 158 1.55 -9.80 20.66
N ASP A 159 0.80 -9.46 19.61
CA ASP A 159 -0.32 -10.23 19.11
C ASP A 159 0.07 -11.05 17.88
N ALA A 160 -0.57 -12.21 17.64
CA ALA A 160 -0.30 -13.10 16.51
C ALA A 160 1.20 -13.39 16.26
N GLY A 161 2.02 -13.46 17.31
CA GLY A 161 3.46 -13.70 17.20
C GLY A 161 4.30 -12.47 16.82
N TYR A 162 3.67 -11.30 16.58
CA TYR A 162 4.39 -10.06 16.27
C TYR A 162 5.03 -9.43 17.52
N GLY A 163 6.09 -8.65 17.31
CA GLY A 163 6.85 -8.00 18.37
C GLY A 163 6.20 -6.73 18.93
N LYS A 164 7.03 -5.93 19.61
CA LYS A 164 6.62 -4.68 20.30
C LYS A 164 6.04 -3.60 19.38
N ASP A 165 6.28 -3.67 18.09
CA ASP A 165 5.84 -2.69 17.11
C ASP A 165 4.52 -3.08 16.42
N GLY A 166 3.97 -4.27 16.77
CA GLY A 166 2.82 -4.84 16.11
C GLY A 166 3.10 -5.15 14.62
N HIS A 167 2.05 -5.26 13.83
CA HIS A 167 2.16 -5.51 12.39
C HIS A 167 1.03 -4.84 11.61
N VAL A 168 1.25 -4.63 10.31
CA VAL A 168 0.22 -4.12 9.41
C VAL A 168 0.45 -4.68 8.01
N GLU A 169 -0.64 -5.09 7.35
CA GLU A 169 -0.60 -5.67 6.00
C GLU A 169 -1.87 -5.34 5.20
N ILE A 170 -1.81 -5.46 3.88
CA ILE A 170 -2.91 -5.24 2.94
C ILE A 170 -3.35 -6.59 2.36
N THR A 171 -4.64 -6.90 2.41
CA THR A 171 -5.19 -8.13 1.83
C THR A 171 -5.10 -8.15 0.32
N LEU A 172 -4.89 -9.33 -0.27
CA LEU A 172 -4.80 -9.52 -1.73
C LEU A 172 -6.11 -10.02 -2.35
N GLY A 173 -7.10 -10.41 -1.53
CA GLY A 173 -8.41 -10.87 -1.98
C GLY A 173 -8.51 -12.36 -2.30
N ASP A 174 -7.44 -13.10 -2.06
CA ASP A 174 -7.31 -14.55 -2.29
C ASP A 174 -6.94 -15.33 -1.01
N GLY A 175 -7.09 -14.70 0.15
CA GLY A 175 -6.74 -15.27 1.45
C GLY A 175 -5.33 -14.90 1.92
N ARG A 176 -4.54 -14.26 1.06
CA ARG A 176 -3.20 -13.75 1.36
C ARG A 176 -3.22 -12.27 1.70
N ALA A 177 -2.13 -11.81 2.31
CA ALA A 177 -1.88 -10.41 2.54
C ALA A 177 -0.43 -10.02 2.18
N CYS A 178 -0.14 -8.73 2.14
CA CYS A 178 1.17 -8.23 1.79
C CYS A 178 1.52 -6.98 2.59
N SER A 179 2.77 -6.90 3.00
CA SER A 179 3.39 -5.70 3.55
C SER A 179 4.75 -5.47 2.90
N ASP A 180 5.85 -5.73 3.57
CA ASP A 180 7.20 -5.86 3.02
C ASP A 180 7.55 -7.32 2.66
N VAL A 181 6.60 -8.23 2.90
CA VAL A 181 6.60 -9.62 2.47
C VAL A 181 5.16 -10.04 2.14
N ILE A 182 5.01 -11.14 1.43
CA ILE A 182 3.71 -11.80 1.25
C ILE A 182 3.48 -12.72 2.44
N THR A 183 2.31 -12.60 3.06
CA THR A 183 1.75 -13.50 4.05
C THR A 183 0.84 -14.47 3.34
N GLU A 184 1.22 -15.74 3.26
CA GLU A 184 0.46 -16.75 2.51
C GLU A 184 -0.87 -17.13 3.19
N GLU A 185 -0.95 -17.00 4.51
CA GLU A 185 -2.17 -17.23 5.28
C GLU A 185 -2.29 -16.14 6.35
N ILE A 186 -3.43 -15.43 6.35
CA ILE A 186 -3.70 -14.35 7.30
C ILE A 186 -3.96 -14.95 8.67
N GLU A 187 -3.14 -14.59 9.67
CA GLU A 187 -3.27 -15.09 11.03
C GLU A 187 -4.48 -14.45 11.74
N PRO A 188 -5.48 -15.26 12.14
CA PRO A 188 -6.59 -14.75 12.92
C PRO A 188 -6.12 -14.38 14.33
N SER A 189 -6.58 -13.23 14.84
CA SER A 189 -6.25 -12.80 16.18
C SER A 189 -7.41 -12.09 16.87
N LYS A 190 -7.35 -12.06 18.20
CA LYS A 190 -8.32 -11.37 19.06
C LYS A 190 -8.10 -9.85 19.07
N TYR A 191 -6.86 -9.41 18.92
CA TYR A 191 -6.47 -7.99 19.01
C TYR A 191 -6.03 -7.45 17.65
N VAL A 192 -6.90 -7.67 16.66
CA VAL A 192 -6.70 -7.25 15.30
C VAL A 192 -7.76 -6.25 14.88
N TYR A 193 -7.37 -5.29 14.07
CA TYR A 193 -8.23 -4.26 13.50
C TYR A 193 -8.26 -4.40 11.99
N VAL A 194 -9.43 -4.36 11.39
CA VAL A 194 -9.61 -4.42 9.94
C VAL A 194 -10.18 -3.10 9.45
N PHE A 195 -9.56 -2.54 8.41
CA PHE A 195 -9.96 -1.29 7.78
C PHE A 195 -10.35 -1.54 6.33
N VAL A 196 -11.59 -1.20 6.00
CA VAL A 196 -12.18 -1.39 4.68
C VAL A 196 -12.05 -0.10 3.89
N PRO A 197 -11.50 -0.10 2.65
CA PRO A 197 -11.50 1.07 1.78
C PRO A 197 -12.93 1.42 1.34
N VAL A 198 -13.32 2.71 1.50
CA VAL A 198 -14.68 3.24 1.23
C VAL A 198 -14.66 4.40 0.25
#